data_805e470faa637ef752368e45ad81f9cc
#
_entry.id   805e470faa637ef752368e45ad81f9cc
#
_cell.length_a   1.000
_cell.length_b   1.000
_cell.length_c   1.000
_cell.angle_alpha   90.00
_cell.angle_beta   90.00
_cell.angle_gamma   90.00
#
_symmetry.space_group_name_H-M   'P 1'
#
loop_
_entity.id
_entity.type
_entity.pdbx_description
1 polymer ?
#
loop_
_entity_poly.entity_id
_entity_poly.type
_entity_poly.pdbx_seq_one_letter_code
_entity_poly.pdbx_strand_id
1 'polypeptide(L)'
;MCRSEDSEGSAGSGRAGLSGRGDGGYVTAESAVVIPVLVTVAALLIWGLMAGAAQVRCVDAARAGARAAARSEAPGAVARVTRQAAPAGARVSVSRDGEMVRVRVTVPMPRFPVGLTAEAVALDEDAVEQVVTGPGGGGRP
;
A
#
# COMPACT_ATOMS: atom_id res chain seq x y z
N MET A 1 31.90 92.00 -25.58
CA MET A 1 32.02 92.56 -24.25
C MET A 1 31.67 91.38 -23.27
N CYS A 2 32.68 90.97 -22.54
CA CYS A 2 32.63 90.24 -21.24
C CYS A 2 31.80 88.90 -21.23
N ARG A 3 32.26 87.88 -20.80
CA ARG A 3 33.29 87.39 -19.85
C ARG A 3 32.80 86.02 -19.38
N SER A 4 33.53 84.94 -19.53
CA SER A 4 34.19 84.15 -18.46
C SER A 4 33.26 83.76 -17.29
N GLU A 5 33.21 82.54 -16.96
CA GLU A 5 34.03 81.81 -16.02
C GLU A 5 33.30 80.48 -15.71
N ASP A 6 33.95 79.40 -15.94
CA ASP A 6 34.46 78.43 -14.96
C ASP A 6 33.56 78.07 -13.77
N SER A 7 33.25 76.80 -13.65
CA SER A 7 33.48 75.97 -12.45
C SER A 7 33.09 74.51 -12.71
N GLU A 8 34.01 73.70 -12.89
CA GLU A 8 34.45 72.58 -12.05
C GLU A 8 33.40 72.08 -11.06
N GLY A 9 33.13 70.84 -11.09
CA GLY A 9 32.51 70.26 -9.96
C GLY A 9 31.98 68.85 -10.09
N SER A 10 32.86 67.94 -9.80
CA SER A 10 32.55 66.74 -9.07
C SER A 10 32.04 65.50 -9.81
N ALA A 11 32.99 64.68 -10.13
CA ALA A 11 32.82 63.25 -10.30
C ALA A 11 32.09 62.62 -9.12
N GLY A 12 30.80 62.33 -9.29
CA GLY A 12 30.04 61.41 -8.47
C GLY A 12 30.19 59.99 -9.00
N SER A 13 31.25 59.34 -8.58
CA SER A 13 31.40 57.89 -8.77
C SER A 13 30.33 57.19 -7.98
N GLY A 14 29.18 57.00 -8.61
CA GLY A 14 28.14 56.11 -8.12
C GLY A 14 28.64 54.69 -8.28
N ARG A 15 29.26 54.14 -7.25
CA ARG A 15 29.39 52.72 -7.05
C ARG A 15 27.98 52.13 -7.09
N ALA A 16 27.56 51.67 -8.26
CA ALA A 16 26.46 50.72 -8.37
C ALA A 16 26.90 49.49 -7.65
N GLY A 17 26.33 49.28 -6.46
CA GLY A 17 26.53 48.12 -5.64
C GLY A 17 26.09 46.87 -6.40
N LEU A 18 27.05 46.08 -6.81
CA LEU A 18 26.89 44.71 -7.27
C LEU A 18 26.62 43.82 -6.02
N SER A 19 25.50 44.06 -5.38
CA SER A 19 25.00 43.25 -4.26
C SER A 19 23.71 42.59 -4.69
N GLY A 20 23.76 41.56 -5.46
CA GLY A 20 22.54 40.88 -5.88
C GLY A 20 22.77 39.59 -6.66
N ARG A 21 23.99 39.12 -6.77
CA ARG A 21 24.28 37.92 -7.57
C ARG A 21 24.54 36.65 -6.74
N GLY A 22 24.55 36.73 -5.42
CA GLY A 22 24.83 35.58 -4.55
C GLY A 22 23.61 34.75 -4.16
N ASP A 23 22.45 35.39 -3.99
CA ASP A 23 21.31 34.71 -3.36
C ASP A 23 20.51 33.83 -4.34
N GLY A 24 20.45 34.17 -5.62
CA GLY A 24 19.74 33.40 -6.62
C GLY A 24 20.31 32.00 -6.87
N GLY A 25 21.61 31.84 -6.75
CA GLY A 25 22.27 30.53 -6.93
C GLY A 25 22.10 29.60 -5.72
N TYR A 26 22.01 30.17 -4.54
CA TYR A 26 21.87 29.38 -3.29
C TYR A 26 20.47 28.76 -3.19
N VAL A 27 19.41 29.53 -3.47
CA VAL A 27 18.02 29.05 -3.48
C VAL A 27 17.82 27.96 -4.53
N THR A 28 18.45 28.09 -5.70
CA THR A 28 18.36 27.07 -6.77
C THR A 28 19.07 25.79 -6.37
N ALA A 29 20.24 25.87 -5.71
CA ALA A 29 20.97 24.70 -5.24
C ALA A 29 20.20 23.96 -4.13
N GLU A 30 19.56 24.69 -3.21
CA GLU A 30 18.73 24.12 -2.16
C GLU A 30 17.50 23.39 -2.73
N SER A 31 16.80 24.01 -3.68
CA SER A 31 15.67 23.41 -4.38
C SER A 31 16.04 22.16 -5.15
N ALA A 32 17.24 22.09 -5.72
CA ALA A 32 17.73 20.94 -6.46
C ALA A 32 17.89 19.69 -5.57
N VAL A 33 18.09 19.85 -4.28
CA VAL A 33 18.16 18.73 -3.31
C VAL A 33 16.81 18.43 -2.71
N VAL A 34 16.02 19.45 -2.37
CA VAL A 34 14.72 19.29 -1.69
C VAL A 34 13.69 18.63 -2.61
N ILE A 35 13.62 19.01 -3.88
CA ILE A 35 12.62 18.46 -4.82
C ILE A 35 12.76 16.93 -4.97
N PRO A 36 13.92 16.33 -5.27
CA PRO A 36 14.03 14.89 -5.40
C PRO A 36 13.75 14.16 -4.09
N VAL A 37 14.07 14.74 -2.94
CA VAL A 37 13.71 14.16 -1.64
C VAL A 37 12.20 14.12 -1.45
N LEU A 38 11.50 15.23 -1.71
CA LEU A 38 10.04 15.29 -1.61
C LEU A 38 9.36 14.31 -2.59
N VAL A 39 9.84 14.23 -3.83
CA VAL A 39 9.32 13.27 -4.82
C VAL A 39 9.53 11.84 -4.35
N THR A 40 10.70 11.54 -3.79
CA THR A 40 10.97 10.20 -3.25
C THR A 40 10.05 9.85 -2.08
N VAL A 41 9.85 10.77 -1.14
CA VAL A 41 8.94 10.59 -0.01
C VAL A 41 7.51 10.40 -0.51
N ALA A 42 7.04 11.24 -1.44
CA ALA A 42 5.71 11.09 -2.02
C ALA A 42 5.53 9.73 -2.73
N ALA A 43 6.51 9.29 -3.49
CA ALA A 43 6.49 7.99 -4.15
C ALA A 43 6.42 6.83 -3.14
N LEU A 44 7.17 6.91 -2.04
CA LEU A 44 7.12 5.91 -0.97
C LEU A 44 5.76 5.88 -0.26
N LEU A 45 5.14 7.03 -0.02
CA LEU A 45 3.81 7.13 0.59
C LEU A 45 2.74 6.53 -0.33
N ILE A 46 2.76 6.86 -1.62
CA ILE A 46 1.82 6.28 -2.61
C ILE A 46 2.00 4.76 -2.67
N TRP A 47 3.25 4.29 -2.71
CA TRP A 47 3.52 2.87 -2.72
C TRP A 47 3.03 2.16 -1.46
N GLY A 48 3.25 2.75 -0.28
CA GLY A 48 2.75 2.24 0.99
C GLY A 48 1.23 2.15 1.04
N LEU A 49 0.54 3.17 0.50
CA LEU A 49 -0.92 3.17 0.40
C LEU A 49 -1.43 2.04 -0.53
N MET A 50 -0.78 1.84 -1.67
CA MET A 50 -1.13 0.74 -2.59
C MET A 50 -0.92 -0.63 -1.94
N ALA A 51 0.19 -0.82 -1.20
CA ALA A 51 0.45 -2.04 -0.45
C ALA A 51 -0.61 -2.29 0.63
N GLY A 52 -0.99 -1.27 1.38
CA GLY A 52 -2.05 -1.33 2.38
C GLY A 52 -3.40 -1.72 1.76
N ALA A 53 -3.78 -1.11 0.65
CA ALA A 53 -5.01 -1.45 -0.07
C ALA A 53 -5.01 -2.90 -0.58
N ALA A 54 -3.88 -3.39 -1.07
CA ALA A 54 -3.73 -4.77 -1.50
C ALA A 54 -3.86 -5.75 -0.30
N GLN A 55 -3.30 -5.41 0.85
CA GLN A 55 -3.43 -6.21 2.07
C GLN A 55 -4.88 -6.32 2.53
N VAL A 56 -5.62 -5.23 2.55
CA VAL A 56 -7.06 -5.24 2.90
C VAL A 56 -7.83 -6.18 1.97
N ARG A 57 -7.59 -6.09 0.66
CA ARG A 57 -8.22 -7.00 -0.32
C ARG A 57 -7.85 -8.46 -0.10
N CYS A 58 -6.63 -8.77 0.32
CA CYS A 58 -6.23 -10.15 0.65
C CYS A 58 -7.02 -10.68 1.86
N VAL A 59 -7.18 -9.87 2.90
CA VAL A 59 -7.96 -10.22 4.09
C VAL A 59 -9.43 -10.44 3.74
N ASP A 60 -10.03 -9.55 2.96
CA ASP A 60 -11.43 -9.67 2.55
C ASP A 60 -11.67 -10.91 1.67
N ALA A 61 -10.73 -11.21 0.76
CA ALA A 61 -10.78 -12.42 -0.05
C ALA A 61 -10.69 -13.69 0.81
N ALA A 62 -9.77 -13.73 1.78
CA ALA A 62 -9.64 -14.88 2.68
C ALA A 62 -10.92 -15.07 3.52
N ARG A 63 -11.51 -13.98 4.03
CA ARG A 63 -12.79 -14.02 4.75
C ARG A 63 -13.97 -14.45 3.89
N ALA A 64 -14.03 -13.99 2.63
CA ALA A 64 -15.05 -14.43 1.68
C ALA A 64 -14.96 -15.93 1.40
N GLY A 65 -13.75 -16.44 1.21
CA GLY A 65 -13.48 -17.87 1.05
C GLY A 65 -13.87 -18.69 2.30
N ALA A 66 -13.51 -18.20 3.48
CA ALA A 66 -13.86 -18.86 4.74
C ALA A 66 -15.37 -18.93 4.95
N ARG A 67 -16.13 -17.88 4.62
CA ARG A 67 -17.60 -17.91 4.65
C ARG A 67 -18.20 -18.90 3.66
N ALA A 68 -17.64 -19.03 2.46
CA ALA A 68 -18.06 -20.04 1.50
C ALA A 68 -17.76 -21.46 1.99
N ALA A 69 -16.61 -21.65 2.61
CA ALA A 69 -16.23 -22.93 3.22
C ALA A 69 -17.13 -23.32 4.39
N ALA A 70 -17.52 -22.38 5.25
CA ALA A 70 -18.45 -22.61 6.35
C ALA A 70 -19.83 -23.13 5.87
N ARG A 71 -20.27 -22.69 4.67
CA ARG A 71 -21.49 -23.21 4.03
C ARG A 71 -21.28 -24.57 3.32
N SER A 72 -20.19 -25.26 3.62
CA SER A 72 -19.84 -26.55 3.02
C SER A 72 -19.79 -26.56 1.49
N GLU A 73 -19.49 -25.39 0.89
CA GLU A 73 -19.28 -25.31 -0.56
C GLU A 73 -18.09 -26.15 -1.01
N ALA A 74 -18.18 -26.72 -2.18
CA ALA A 74 -17.07 -27.51 -2.75
C ALA A 74 -15.76 -26.69 -2.81
N PRO A 75 -14.59 -27.28 -2.54
CA PRO A 75 -13.30 -26.56 -2.50
C PRO A 75 -13.00 -25.73 -3.75
N GLY A 76 -13.48 -26.19 -4.93
CA GLY A 76 -13.36 -25.45 -6.18
C GLY A 76 -14.22 -24.17 -6.21
N ALA A 77 -15.40 -24.18 -5.61
CA ALA A 77 -16.26 -23.02 -5.47
C ALA A 77 -15.67 -22.01 -4.49
N VAL A 78 -15.20 -22.47 -3.34
CA VAL A 78 -14.48 -21.65 -2.35
C VAL A 78 -13.27 -20.96 -3.00
N ALA A 79 -12.43 -21.69 -3.72
CA ALA A 79 -11.28 -21.13 -4.39
C ALA A 79 -11.67 -20.11 -5.48
N ARG A 80 -12.77 -20.30 -6.18
CA ARG A 80 -13.28 -19.37 -7.20
C ARG A 80 -13.74 -18.05 -6.55
N VAL A 81 -14.58 -18.11 -5.52
CA VAL A 81 -15.06 -16.94 -4.78
C VAL A 81 -13.88 -16.15 -4.20
N THR A 82 -12.93 -16.85 -3.59
CA THR A 82 -11.72 -16.22 -3.04
C THR A 82 -10.91 -15.51 -4.11
N ARG A 83 -10.71 -16.13 -5.30
CA ARG A 83 -9.96 -15.50 -6.40
C ARG A 83 -10.67 -14.28 -6.98
N GLN A 84 -11.99 -14.27 -7.02
CA GLN A 84 -12.76 -13.13 -7.50
C GLN A 84 -12.62 -11.90 -6.59
N ALA A 85 -12.48 -12.10 -5.29
CA ALA A 85 -12.28 -11.03 -4.31
C ALA A 85 -10.80 -10.62 -4.15
N ALA A 86 -9.87 -11.49 -4.54
CA ALA A 86 -8.43 -11.29 -4.36
C ALA A 86 -7.84 -10.29 -5.37
N PRO A 87 -6.74 -9.61 -5.03
CA PRO A 87 -5.99 -8.79 -5.98
C PRO A 87 -5.48 -9.61 -7.17
N ALA A 88 -5.22 -8.93 -8.29
CA ALA A 88 -4.60 -9.57 -9.46
C ALA A 88 -3.27 -10.24 -9.11
N GLY A 89 -3.05 -11.46 -9.63
CA GLY A 89 -1.85 -12.23 -9.34
C GLY A 89 -1.82 -12.95 -8.00
N ALA A 90 -2.90 -12.91 -7.22
CA ALA A 90 -3.00 -13.63 -5.96
C ALA A 90 -3.02 -15.14 -6.18
N ARG A 91 -2.30 -15.84 -5.29
CA ARG A 91 -2.36 -17.30 -5.16
C ARG A 91 -3.29 -17.66 -4.01
N VAL A 92 -4.25 -18.51 -4.27
CA VAL A 92 -5.22 -18.97 -3.27
C VAL A 92 -4.95 -20.46 -3.01
N SER A 93 -4.78 -20.82 -1.73
CA SER A 93 -4.75 -22.19 -1.27
C SER A 93 -5.87 -22.42 -0.26
N VAL A 94 -6.57 -23.52 -0.42
CA VAL A 94 -7.61 -23.99 0.50
C VAL A 94 -7.14 -25.33 1.04
N SER A 95 -6.99 -25.45 2.33
CA SER A 95 -6.65 -26.69 3.03
C SER A 95 -7.73 -27.02 4.05
N ARG A 96 -8.02 -28.29 4.21
CA ARG A 96 -8.97 -28.80 5.20
C ARG A 96 -8.20 -29.66 6.20
N ASP A 97 -8.43 -29.39 7.45
CA ASP A 97 -7.83 -30.09 8.60
C ASP A 97 -8.93 -30.46 9.57
N GLY A 98 -9.45 -31.70 9.46
CA GLY A 98 -10.66 -32.11 10.17
C GLY A 98 -11.86 -31.23 9.83
N GLU A 99 -12.47 -30.64 10.82
CA GLU A 99 -13.63 -29.74 10.70
C GLU A 99 -13.23 -28.31 10.33
N MET A 100 -11.92 -28.01 10.31
CA MET A 100 -11.43 -26.68 10.00
C MET A 100 -11.05 -26.55 8.52
N VAL A 101 -11.57 -25.50 7.88
CA VAL A 101 -11.16 -25.11 6.54
C VAL A 101 -10.32 -23.84 6.63
N ARG A 102 -9.10 -23.91 6.13
CA ARG A 102 -8.15 -22.80 6.12
C ARG A 102 -8.01 -22.26 4.71
N VAL A 103 -8.27 -20.99 4.53
CA VAL A 103 -8.12 -20.27 3.25
C VAL A 103 -6.97 -19.29 3.38
N ARG A 104 -5.95 -19.46 2.54
CA ARG A 104 -4.77 -18.58 2.50
C ARG A 104 -4.68 -17.90 1.14
N VAL A 105 -4.49 -16.59 1.16
CA VAL A 105 -4.29 -15.74 -0.01
C VAL A 105 -2.90 -15.12 0.07
N THR A 106 -2.09 -15.31 -0.97
CA THR A 106 -0.74 -14.75 -1.05
C THR A 106 -0.58 -13.96 -2.33
N VAL A 107 -0.11 -12.73 -2.24
CA VAL A 107 0.21 -11.87 -3.39
C VAL A 107 1.71 -11.65 -3.44
N PRO A 108 2.41 -12.11 -4.47
CA PRO A 108 3.83 -11.83 -4.65
C PRO A 108 4.02 -10.36 -4.99
N MET A 109 4.95 -9.68 -4.32
CA MET A 109 5.35 -8.32 -4.68
C MET A 109 6.59 -8.38 -5.60
N PRO A 110 6.49 -7.92 -6.86
CA PRO A 110 7.55 -8.14 -7.86
C PRO A 110 8.87 -7.41 -7.56
N ARG A 111 8.88 -6.46 -6.63
CA ARG A 111 10.06 -5.64 -6.27
C ARG A 111 10.61 -5.88 -4.86
N PHE A 112 9.98 -6.74 -4.08
CA PHE A 112 10.41 -7.05 -2.72
C PHE A 112 10.36 -8.54 -2.45
N PRO A 113 11.29 -9.08 -1.66
CA PRO A 113 11.31 -10.51 -1.31
C PRO A 113 10.18 -10.89 -0.33
N VAL A 114 9.29 -9.96 0.01
CA VAL A 114 8.19 -10.16 0.94
C VAL A 114 6.86 -10.13 0.18
N GLY A 115 6.11 -11.23 0.23
CA GLY A 115 4.74 -11.29 -0.28
C GLY A 115 3.73 -10.87 0.80
N LEU A 116 2.61 -10.28 0.36
CA LEU A 116 1.46 -10.07 1.24
C LEU A 116 0.73 -11.39 1.43
N THR A 117 0.44 -11.75 2.68
CA THR A 117 -0.30 -12.99 2.99
C THR A 117 -1.43 -12.67 3.94
N ALA A 118 -2.61 -13.22 3.64
CA ALA A 118 -3.75 -13.21 4.54
C ALA A 118 -4.29 -14.64 4.66
N GLU A 119 -4.79 -14.95 5.84
CA GLU A 119 -5.35 -16.26 6.17
C GLU A 119 -6.64 -16.09 6.94
N ALA A 120 -7.63 -16.92 6.65
CA ALA A 120 -8.85 -17.05 7.42
C ALA A 120 -9.18 -18.53 7.61
N VAL A 121 -9.75 -18.86 8.76
CA VAL A 121 -10.18 -20.19 9.11
C VAL A 121 -11.68 -20.17 9.35
N ALA A 122 -12.39 -21.20 8.90
CA ALA A 122 -13.78 -21.44 9.18
C ALA A 122 -13.99 -22.88 9.67
N LEU A 123 -15.02 -23.09 10.47
CA LEU A 123 -15.52 -24.43 10.76
C LEU A 123 -16.49 -24.83 9.64
N ASP A 124 -16.43 -26.09 9.26
CA ASP A 124 -17.37 -26.71 8.33
C ASP A 124 -18.65 -27.06 9.09
N GLU A 125 -19.74 -26.37 8.82
CA GLU A 125 -21.01 -26.51 9.57
C GLU A 125 -21.60 -27.92 9.44
N ASP A 126 -21.45 -28.57 8.27
CA ASP A 126 -21.94 -29.95 8.05
C ASP A 126 -21.13 -30.96 8.87
N ALA A 127 -19.84 -30.75 9.08
CA ALA A 127 -19.01 -31.63 9.88
C ALA A 127 -19.41 -31.55 11.36
N VAL A 128 -19.74 -30.36 11.86
CA VAL A 128 -20.20 -30.16 13.23
C VAL A 128 -21.57 -30.84 13.46
N GLU A 129 -22.49 -30.73 12.50
CA GLU A 129 -23.81 -31.37 12.61
C GLU A 129 -23.73 -32.90 12.63
N GLN A 130 -22.80 -33.48 11.85
CA GLN A 130 -22.56 -34.93 11.86
C GLN A 130 -22.01 -35.42 13.19
N VAL A 131 -21.22 -34.65 13.91
CA VAL A 131 -20.72 -35.00 15.25
C VAL A 131 -21.84 -34.95 16.28
N VAL A 132 -22.72 -33.98 16.19
CA VAL A 132 -23.85 -33.83 17.11
C VAL A 132 -24.96 -34.86 16.85
N THR A 133 -25.16 -35.25 15.58
CA THR A 133 -26.25 -36.19 15.18
C THR A 133 -25.74 -37.63 15.02
N GLY A 134 -24.44 -37.88 15.24
CA GLY A 134 -23.83 -39.20 15.13
C GLY A 134 -24.50 -40.27 16.06
N PRO A 135 -24.42 -41.57 15.72
CA PRO A 135 -25.24 -42.64 16.29
C PRO A 135 -24.94 -42.99 17.76
N GLY A 136 -24.28 -42.12 18.51
CA GLY A 136 -23.97 -42.31 19.94
C GLY A 136 -24.94 -41.69 20.97
N GLY A 137 -25.97 -40.91 20.51
CA GLY A 137 -26.92 -40.20 21.41
C GLY A 137 -28.17 -40.95 21.82
N GLY A 138 -28.29 -42.22 21.52
CA GLY A 138 -29.49 -43.01 21.82
C GLY A 138 -29.45 -43.80 23.12
N GLY A 139 -29.04 -43.21 24.23
CA GLY A 139 -29.20 -43.74 25.56
C GLY A 139 -30.35 -43.04 26.27
N ARG A 140 -31.58 -43.52 26.09
CA ARG A 140 -32.68 -43.26 27.00
C ARG A 140 -32.86 -44.47 27.91
N PRO A 141 -32.97 -44.27 29.25
CA PRO A 141 -33.40 -45.28 30.17
C PRO A 141 -34.88 -45.69 30.01
#